data_f1b9341e2e8d8458db658dff3c2f2a1d
#
_entry.id   f1b9341e2e8d8458db658dff3c2f2a1d
#
_cell.length_a   1.000
_cell.length_b   1.000
_cell.length_c   1.000
_cell.angle_alpha   90.00
_cell.angle_beta   90.00
_cell.angle_gamma   90.00
#
_symmetry.space_group_name_H-M   'P 1'
#
loop_
_entity.id
_entity.type
_entity.pdbx_description
1 polymer ?
#
loop_
_entity_poly.entity_id
_entity_poly.type
_entity_poly.pdbx_seq_one_letter_code
_entity_poly.pdbx_strand_id
1 'polypeptide(L)'
;MGKIYSSILELIGNTPMLHLNKIEAAEGLEAHLYAKLEGFNPGGSVKDRAALNMIEAAEAEGKLKPGGKIVEGTSGNTGIGIALVSAVKKYKATICMQEGSSAEKIRILKAYGAEVVLTPKREGFGKAGSYARELEEKEGAFRPGQGENPHHPEAHEKHTGPEIWAAMDGKVDILVAAVGTSGTSLGTGRYLRSRNPDIRIYGVEPAGCPVLNGGEPGPHNIQGIGGGAICPITDLTLYNEILLCSDEDAYKYARLCPKTEGLLIGISAGAALWAATEIAKREENRGKNIVVIFPDGGGKYLSSDLFE
;
A
#
# COMPACT_ATOMS: atom_id res chain seq x y z
N MET A 1 -15.00 -6.17 -26.96
CA MET A 1 -15.19 -7.58 -26.56
C MET A 1 -14.54 -7.80 -25.21
N GLY A 2 -15.19 -8.54 -24.29
CA GLY A 2 -14.58 -8.89 -22.99
C GLY A 2 -13.39 -9.82 -23.19
N LYS A 3 -12.31 -9.61 -22.39
CA LYS A 3 -11.13 -10.49 -22.37
C LYS A 3 -11.37 -11.61 -21.35
N ILE A 4 -11.09 -12.85 -21.73
CA ILE A 4 -11.02 -14.00 -20.81
C ILE A 4 -9.56 -14.15 -20.38
N TYR A 5 -9.33 -14.15 -19.07
CA TYR A 5 -8.00 -14.28 -18.48
C TYR A 5 -7.73 -15.75 -18.13
N SER A 6 -6.50 -16.20 -18.28
CA SER A 6 -6.07 -17.57 -17.99
C SER A 6 -5.53 -17.71 -16.55
N SER A 7 -5.15 -16.61 -15.92
CA SER A 7 -4.63 -16.58 -14.56
C SER A 7 -5.17 -15.37 -13.79
N ILE A 8 -5.42 -15.54 -12.50
CA ILE A 8 -5.78 -14.43 -11.62
C ILE A 8 -4.67 -13.38 -11.52
N LEU A 9 -3.42 -13.75 -11.78
CA LEU A 9 -2.27 -12.83 -11.78
C LEU A 9 -2.36 -11.78 -12.89
N GLU A 10 -3.02 -12.10 -14.01
CA GLU A 10 -3.26 -11.16 -15.11
C GLU A 10 -4.28 -10.05 -14.74
N LEU A 11 -5.01 -10.22 -13.64
CA LEU A 11 -5.95 -9.23 -13.11
C LEU A 11 -5.29 -8.28 -12.11
N ILE A 12 -4.03 -8.52 -11.73
CA ILE A 12 -3.29 -7.61 -10.87
C ILE A 12 -2.96 -6.35 -11.67
N GLY A 13 -3.31 -5.20 -11.13
CA GLY A 13 -3.17 -3.93 -11.82
C GLY A 13 -4.41 -3.53 -12.61
N ASN A 14 -4.27 -2.53 -13.47
CA ASN A 14 -5.36 -1.90 -14.23
C ASN A 14 -6.57 -1.55 -13.33
N THR A 15 -6.28 -1.14 -12.10
CA THR A 15 -7.30 -0.77 -11.12
C THR A 15 -7.99 0.52 -11.55
N PRO A 16 -9.29 0.71 -11.24
CA PRO A 16 -10.01 1.89 -11.67
C PRO A 16 -9.56 3.17 -10.96
N MET A 17 -9.85 4.30 -11.60
CA MET A 17 -9.84 5.62 -11.00
C MET A 17 -11.28 6.06 -10.72
N LEU A 18 -11.50 6.76 -9.60
CA LEU A 18 -12.80 7.32 -9.22
C LEU A 18 -12.67 8.82 -8.95
N HIS A 19 -13.50 9.64 -9.57
CA HIS A 19 -13.64 11.06 -9.23
C HIS A 19 -14.48 11.19 -7.96
N LEU A 20 -13.91 11.80 -6.91
CA LEU A 20 -14.53 11.92 -5.59
C LEU A 20 -15.39 13.19 -5.48
N ASN A 21 -16.28 13.41 -6.45
CA ASN A 21 -17.04 14.64 -6.58
C ASN A 21 -18.01 14.90 -5.42
N LYS A 22 -18.48 13.87 -4.72
CA LYS A 22 -19.33 14.04 -3.55
C LYS A 22 -18.53 14.43 -2.30
N ILE A 23 -17.30 13.95 -2.18
CA ILE A 23 -16.35 14.41 -1.16
C ILE A 23 -15.99 15.88 -1.41
N GLU A 24 -15.68 16.24 -2.66
CA GLU A 24 -15.43 17.64 -3.04
C GLU A 24 -16.58 18.55 -2.62
N ALA A 25 -17.80 18.16 -2.93
CA ALA A 25 -18.99 18.94 -2.56
C ALA A 25 -19.21 19.01 -1.03
N ALA A 26 -18.99 17.89 -0.31
CA ALA A 26 -19.17 17.81 1.13
C ALA A 26 -18.14 18.66 1.90
N GLU A 27 -16.91 18.74 1.39
CA GLU A 27 -15.81 19.49 1.99
C GLU A 27 -15.65 20.91 1.40
N GLY A 28 -16.47 21.30 0.40
CA GLY A 28 -16.44 22.61 -0.24
C GLY A 28 -15.13 22.86 -1.01
N LEU A 29 -14.59 21.84 -1.67
CA LEU A 29 -13.31 21.92 -2.37
C LEU A 29 -13.47 22.52 -3.76
N GLU A 30 -12.50 23.31 -4.18
CA GLU A 30 -12.38 23.83 -5.55
C GLU A 30 -11.31 23.09 -6.37
N ALA A 31 -10.50 22.25 -5.74
CA ALA A 31 -9.63 21.27 -6.41
C ALA A 31 -10.40 19.98 -6.72
N HIS A 32 -9.89 19.18 -7.65
CA HIS A 32 -10.51 17.92 -8.07
C HIS A 32 -9.76 16.72 -7.47
N LEU A 33 -10.48 15.82 -6.81
CA LEU A 33 -9.93 14.62 -6.16
C LEU A 33 -10.23 13.37 -6.97
N TYR A 34 -9.19 12.61 -7.31
CA TYR A 34 -9.29 11.34 -8.03
C TYR A 34 -8.62 10.23 -7.23
N ALA A 35 -9.37 9.19 -6.86
CA ALA A 35 -8.84 8.06 -6.13
C ALA A 35 -8.38 6.94 -7.08
N LYS A 36 -7.16 6.44 -6.89
CA LYS A 36 -6.68 5.18 -7.49
C LYS A 36 -7.05 4.02 -6.57
N LEU A 37 -7.95 3.15 -7.03
CA LEU A 37 -8.62 2.14 -6.20
C LEU A 37 -7.85 0.82 -6.17
N GLU A 38 -6.78 0.73 -5.39
CA GLU A 38 -5.94 -0.47 -5.31
C GLU A 38 -6.59 -1.64 -4.55
N GLY A 39 -7.70 -1.40 -3.87
CA GLY A 39 -8.55 -2.45 -3.31
C GLY A 39 -9.20 -3.37 -4.34
N PHE A 40 -9.19 -2.99 -5.62
CA PHE A 40 -9.71 -3.79 -6.74
C PHE A 40 -8.72 -4.82 -7.29
N ASN A 41 -7.49 -4.84 -6.81
CA ASN A 41 -6.60 -5.97 -7.07
C ASN A 41 -7.18 -7.28 -6.49
N PRO A 42 -6.88 -8.46 -7.06
CA PRO A 42 -7.44 -9.75 -6.63
C PRO A 42 -7.26 -10.09 -5.15
N GLY A 43 -6.10 -9.79 -4.56
CA GLY A 43 -5.84 -9.93 -3.12
C GLY A 43 -6.36 -8.74 -2.30
N GLY A 44 -7.00 -7.77 -2.96
CA GLY A 44 -7.66 -6.63 -2.35
C GLY A 44 -6.73 -5.53 -1.86
N SER A 45 -5.54 -5.38 -2.44
CA SER A 45 -4.65 -4.28 -2.08
C SER A 45 -3.57 -3.98 -3.13
N VAL A 46 -2.95 -2.82 -2.96
CA VAL A 46 -1.77 -2.36 -3.71
C VAL A 46 -0.58 -3.34 -3.64
N LYS A 47 -0.53 -4.18 -2.61
CA LYS A 47 0.60 -5.10 -2.38
C LYS A 47 0.62 -6.30 -3.32
N ASP A 48 -0.46 -6.59 -4.00
CA ASP A 48 -0.50 -7.62 -5.03
C ASP A 48 0.50 -7.32 -6.15
N ARG A 49 0.58 -6.04 -6.54
CA ARG A 49 1.55 -5.56 -7.55
C ARG A 49 2.99 -5.76 -7.11
N ALA A 50 3.30 -5.31 -5.89
CA ALA A 50 4.65 -5.43 -5.34
C ALA A 50 5.05 -6.90 -5.18
N ALA A 51 4.16 -7.75 -4.66
CA ALA A 51 4.42 -9.18 -4.48
C ALA A 51 4.70 -9.87 -5.82
N LEU A 52 3.87 -9.62 -6.85
CA LEU A 52 4.06 -10.20 -8.17
C LEU A 52 5.40 -9.78 -8.77
N ASN A 53 5.69 -8.48 -8.81
CA ASN A 53 6.92 -7.97 -9.43
C ASN A 53 8.19 -8.44 -8.70
N MET A 54 8.20 -8.46 -7.36
CA MET A 54 9.35 -8.94 -6.58
C MET A 54 9.60 -10.44 -6.79
N ILE A 55 8.54 -11.25 -6.89
CA ILE A 55 8.65 -12.69 -7.12
C ILE A 55 9.11 -12.96 -8.56
N GLU A 56 8.53 -12.31 -9.57
CA GLU A 56 8.92 -12.49 -10.96
C GLU A 56 10.35 -11.99 -11.25
N ALA A 57 10.76 -10.91 -10.62
CA ALA A 57 12.15 -10.46 -10.68
C ALA A 57 13.12 -11.51 -10.09
N ALA A 58 12.77 -12.09 -8.95
CA ALA A 58 13.57 -13.13 -8.31
C ALA A 58 13.66 -14.42 -9.17
N GLU A 59 12.59 -14.79 -9.87
CA GLU A 59 12.58 -15.87 -10.86
C GLU A 59 13.55 -15.58 -12.01
N ALA A 60 13.43 -14.38 -12.59
CA ALA A 60 14.27 -13.93 -13.71
C ALA A 60 15.77 -13.85 -13.33
N GLU A 61 16.06 -13.45 -12.10
CA GLU A 61 17.42 -13.38 -11.56
C GLU A 61 17.97 -14.73 -11.07
N GLY A 62 17.16 -15.79 -11.11
CA GLY A 62 17.54 -17.14 -10.64
C GLY A 62 17.64 -17.27 -9.11
N LYS A 63 17.19 -16.25 -8.35
CA LYS A 63 17.16 -16.25 -6.87
C LYS A 63 16.05 -17.14 -6.32
N LEU A 64 14.95 -17.29 -7.07
CA LEU A 64 13.82 -18.14 -6.72
C LEU A 64 13.62 -19.22 -7.78
N LYS A 65 13.79 -20.47 -7.39
CA LYS A 65 13.62 -21.64 -8.28
C LYS A 65 12.19 -22.18 -8.21
N PRO A 66 11.66 -22.83 -9.27
CA PRO A 66 10.34 -23.45 -9.25
C PRO A 66 10.13 -24.35 -8.01
N GLY A 67 9.00 -24.20 -7.33
CA GLY A 67 8.69 -24.93 -6.10
C GLY A 67 9.47 -24.49 -4.86
N GLY A 68 10.27 -23.43 -4.96
CA GLY A 68 11.06 -22.87 -3.85
C GLY A 68 10.20 -22.34 -2.70
N LYS A 69 10.89 -21.97 -1.63
CA LYS A 69 10.27 -21.37 -0.44
C LYS A 69 10.36 -19.84 -0.49
N ILE A 70 9.30 -19.18 -0.08
CA ILE A 70 9.25 -17.73 0.11
C ILE A 70 8.92 -17.45 1.57
N VAL A 71 9.66 -16.55 2.21
CA VAL A 71 9.41 -16.14 3.59
C VAL A 71 9.34 -14.62 3.68
N GLU A 72 8.37 -14.07 4.44
CA GLU A 72 8.28 -12.64 4.67
C GLU A 72 7.76 -12.33 6.07
N GLY A 73 8.33 -11.30 6.69
CA GLY A 73 7.87 -10.75 7.97
C GLY A 73 6.91 -9.59 7.76
N THR A 74 5.61 -9.83 7.91
CA THR A 74 4.61 -8.78 7.69
C THR A 74 3.28 -9.12 8.34
N SER A 75 2.63 -8.16 8.98
CA SER A 75 1.28 -8.30 9.55
C SER A 75 0.17 -7.86 8.60
N GLY A 76 0.50 -7.50 7.36
CA GLY A 76 -0.42 -6.79 6.47
C GLY A 76 -0.64 -7.42 5.11
N ASN A 77 -1.06 -6.55 4.20
CA ASN A 77 -1.45 -6.89 2.84
C ASN A 77 -0.31 -7.51 2.00
N THR A 78 0.96 -7.23 2.34
CA THR A 78 2.11 -7.83 1.64
C THR A 78 2.11 -9.35 1.76
N GLY A 79 1.83 -9.88 2.95
CA GLY A 79 1.69 -11.32 3.14
C GLY A 79 0.58 -11.92 2.27
N ILE A 80 -0.55 -11.23 2.15
CA ILE A 80 -1.68 -11.66 1.32
C ILE A 80 -1.27 -11.71 -0.16
N GLY A 81 -0.61 -10.66 -0.68
CA GLY A 81 -0.13 -10.63 -2.05
C GLY A 81 0.89 -11.74 -2.33
N ILE A 82 1.85 -11.96 -1.42
CA ILE A 82 2.83 -13.07 -1.52
C ILE A 82 2.12 -14.43 -1.52
N ALA A 83 1.17 -14.65 -0.62
CA ALA A 83 0.43 -15.91 -0.53
C ALA A 83 -0.39 -16.19 -1.80
N LEU A 84 -1.08 -15.17 -2.35
CA LEU A 84 -1.83 -15.24 -3.60
C LEU A 84 -0.91 -15.65 -4.77
N VAL A 85 0.20 -14.94 -4.96
CA VAL A 85 1.15 -15.23 -6.05
C VAL A 85 1.78 -16.61 -5.86
N SER A 86 2.13 -16.98 -4.62
CA SER A 86 2.71 -18.28 -4.29
C SER A 86 1.75 -19.43 -4.58
N ALA A 87 0.46 -19.27 -4.27
CA ALA A 87 -0.56 -20.29 -4.56
C ALA A 87 -0.64 -20.60 -6.07
N VAL A 88 -0.65 -19.54 -6.90
CA VAL A 88 -0.74 -19.70 -8.37
C VAL A 88 0.55 -20.24 -8.98
N LYS A 89 1.71 -19.74 -8.54
CA LYS A 89 3.02 -20.14 -9.05
C LYS A 89 3.58 -21.39 -8.36
N LYS A 90 2.84 -21.99 -7.40
CA LYS A 90 3.18 -23.22 -6.66
C LYS A 90 4.45 -23.08 -5.80
N TYR A 91 4.65 -21.94 -5.19
CA TYR A 91 5.67 -21.71 -4.17
C TYR A 91 5.14 -22.04 -2.77
N LYS A 92 6.05 -22.35 -1.86
CA LYS A 92 5.72 -22.56 -0.43
C LYS A 92 5.94 -21.24 0.31
N ALA A 93 4.86 -20.57 0.68
CA ALA A 93 4.95 -19.31 1.40
C ALA A 93 4.84 -19.50 2.91
N THR A 94 5.77 -18.91 3.67
CA THR A 94 5.73 -18.80 5.14
C THR A 94 5.67 -17.32 5.50
N ILE A 95 4.61 -16.90 6.18
CA ILE A 95 4.41 -15.51 6.59
C ILE A 95 4.55 -15.40 8.11
N CYS A 96 5.56 -14.65 8.53
CA CYS A 96 5.83 -14.38 9.94
C CYS A 96 5.06 -13.12 10.37
N MET A 97 4.24 -13.25 11.43
CA MET A 97 3.37 -12.20 11.94
C MET A 97 3.51 -12.10 13.46
N GLN A 98 3.27 -10.91 14.01
CA GLN A 98 3.19 -10.78 15.46
C GLN A 98 1.87 -11.33 16.00
N GLU A 99 1.88 -11.95 17.18
CA GLU A 99 0.68 -12.30 17.94
C GLU A 99 -0.21 -11.08 18.13
N GLY A 100 -1.53 -11.26 17.98
CA GLY A 100 -2.52 -10.18 18.00
C GLY A 100 -2.72 -9.50 16.65
N SER A 101 -2.06 -9.95 15.57
CA SER A 101 -2.38 -9.54 14.20
C SER A 101 -3.81 -9.95 13.82
N SER A 102 -4.41 -9.24 12.84
CA SER A 102 -5.79 -9.46 12.39
C SER A 102 -6.07 -10.93 12.10
N ALA A 103 -7.04 -11.51 12.81
CA ALA A 103 -7.50 -12.88 12.61
C ALA A 103 -8.04 -13.10 11.19
N GLU A 104 -8.64 -12.08 10.59
CA GLU A 104 -9.13 -12.10 9.22
C GLU A 104 -7.97 -12.25 8.22
N LYS A 105 -6.91 -11.46 8.35
CA LYS A 105 -5.72 -11.58 7.50
C LYS A 105 -5.06 -12.96 7.65
N ILE A 106 -4.99 -13.51 8.87
CA ILE A 106 -4.46 -14.86 9.12
C ILE A 106 -5.32 -15.91 8.39
N ARG A 107 -6.65 -15.79 8.42
CA ARG A 107 -7.56 -16.70 7.70
C ARG A 107 -7.36 -16.62 6.19
N ILE A 108 -7.20 -15.42 5.63
CA ILE A 108 -6.93 -15.22 4.20
C ILE A 108 -5.61 -15.90 3.80
N LEU A 109 -4.54 -15.69 4.56
CA LEU A 109 -3.22 -16.32 4.31
C LEU A 109 -3.33 -17.86 4.28
N LYS A 110 -3.99 -18.44 5.29
CA LYS A 110 -4.23 -19.89 5.35
C LYS A 110 -5.10 -20.40 4.20
N ALA A 111 -6.09 -19.63 3.77
CA ALA A 111 -6.94 -19.97 2.63
C ALA A 111 -6.14 -20.03 1.31
N TYR A 112 -5.11 -19.21 1.14
CA TYR A 112 -4.16 -19.31 0.02
C TYR A 112 -3.12 -20.42 0.21
N GLY A 113 -3.14 -21.16 1.32
CA GLY A 113 -2.20 -22.24 1.60
C GLY A 113 -0.85 -21.81 2.17
N ALA A 114 -0.72 -20.55 2.61
CA ALA A 114 0.48 -20.07 3.27
C ALA A 114 0.57 -20.60 4.71
N GLU A 115 1.76 -20.97 5.13
CA GLU A 115 2.10 -21.18 6.53
C GLU A 115 2.16 -19.83 7.25
N VAL A 116 1.58 -19.76 8.45
CA VAL A 116 1.62 -18.55 9.28
C VAL A 116 2.35 -18.87 10.58
N VAL A 117 3.45 -18.18 10.81
CA VAL A 117 4.23 -18.27 12.04
C VAL A 117 3.95 -17.03 12.89
N LEU A 118 3.48 -17.22 14.11
CA LEU A 118 3.20 -16.12 15.04
C LEU A 118 4.41 -15.92 15.96
N THR A 119 4.95 -14.72 15.97
CA THR A 119 6.02 -14.32 16.90
C THR A 119 5.43 -13.68 18.14
N PRO A 120 6.03 -13.92 19.37
CA PRO A 120 5.49 -13.42 20.60
C PRO A 120 5.40 -11.89 20.64
N LYS A 121 4.24 -11.35 21.06
CA LYS A 121 3.99 -9.90 21.15
C LYS A 121 5.03 -9.18 22.02
N ARG A 122 5.51 -9.84 23.10
CA ARG A 122 6.53 -9.32 24.03
C ARG A 122 7.87 -9.01 23.37
N GLU A 123 8.17 -9.62 22.22
CA GLU A 123 9.45 -9.44 21.50
C GLU A 123 9.42 -8.25 20.53
N GLY A 124 8.30 -7.54 20.47
CA GLY A 124 8.15 -6.32 19.69
C GLY A 124 7.82 -6.54 18.20
N PHE A 125 7.51 -5.43 17.54
CA PHE A 125 7.00 -5.43 16.16
C PHE A 125 8.05 -5.92 15.14
N GLY A 126 9.35 -5.70 15.40
CA GLY A 126 10.44 -6.09 14.51
C GLY A 126 10.75 -7.59 14.48
N LYS A 127 10.22 -8.37 15.46
CA LYS A 127 10.56 -9.79 15.60
C LYS A 127 10.11 -10.64 14.42
N ALA A 128 8.96 -10.36 13.86
CA ALA A 128 8.48 -11.07 12.66
C ALA A 128 9.46 -10.93 11.48
N GLY A 129 9.99 -9.71 11.27
CA GLY A 129 11.00 -9.46 10.24
C GLY A 129 12.34 -10.14 10.52
N SER A 130 12.84 -10.10 11.77
CA SER A 130 14.09 -10.79 12.13
C SER A 130 13.95 -12.32 12.02
N TYR A 131 12.81 -12.87 12.43
CA TYR A 131 12.54 -14.30 12.29
C TYR A 131 12.45 -14.74 10.81
N ALA A 132 11.87 -13.92 9.95
CA ALA A 132 11.87 -14.19 8.53
C ALA A 132 13.30 -14.23 7.94
N ARG A 133 14.20 -13.35 8.39
CA ARG A 133 15.62 -13.40 8.02
C ARG A 133 16.32 -14.66 8.52
N GLU A 134 16.02 -15.09 9.73
CA GLU A 134 16.55 -16.36 10.25
C GLU A 134 16.14 -17.57 9.41
N LEU A 135 14.89 -17.59 8.93
CA LEU A 135 14.40 -18.65 8.03
C LEU A 135 15.03 -18.54 6.63
N GLU A 136 15.21 -17.34 6.09
CA GLU A 136 15.94 -17.10 4.84
C GLU A 136 17.34 -17.73 4.90
N GLU A 137 18.11 -17.45 5.98
CA GLU A 137 19.46 -17.95 6.16
C GLU A 137 19.52 -19.49 6.38
N LYS A 138 18.62 -20.01 7.23
CA LYS A 138 18.63 -21.43 7.62
C LYS A 138 18.08 -22.36 6.54
N GLU A 139 17.10 -21.92 5.78
CA GLU A 139 16.36 -22.76 4.84
C GLU A 139 16.66 -22.44 3.38
N GLY A 140 17.45 -21.40 3.10
CA GLY A 140 17.68 -20.92 1.74
C GLY A 140 16.40 -20.42 1.06
N ALA A 141 15.44 -19.93 1.85
CA ALA A 141 14.20 -19.36 1.36
C ALA A 141 14.44 -17.99 0.70
N PHE A 142 13.68 -17.67 -0.32
CA PHE A 142 13.68 -16.30 -0.86
C PHE A 142 12.84 -15.38 0.03
N ARG A 143 13.42 -14.24 0.44
CA ARG A 143 12.72 -13.20 1.16
C ARG A 143 12.52 -11.99 0.25
N PRO A 144 11.28 -11.65 -0.12
CA PRO A 144 11.01 -10.47 -0.93
C PRO A 144 11.55 -9.17 -0.34
N GLY A 145 11.46 -8.98 0.98
CA GLY A 145 12.07 -7.84 1.67
C GLY A 145 11.52 -6.50 1.21
N GLN A 146 10.20 -6.29 1.29
CA GLN A 146 9.51 -5.14 0.70
C GLN A 146 10.07 -3.75 1.05
N GLY A 147 10.76 -3.60 2.18
CA GLY A 147 11.34 -2.33 2.64
C GLY A 147 12.73 -2.04 2.08
N GLU A 148 13.35 -3.00 1.38
CA GLU A 148 14.72 -2.90 0.85
C GLU A 148 14.84 -3.33 -0.62
N ASN A 149 13.83 -4.03 -1.15
CA ASN A 149 13.85 -4.57 -2.50
C ASN A 149 13.50 -3.50 -3.56
N PRO A 150 14.38 -3.19 -4.51
CA PRO A 150 14.14 -2.19 -5.55
C PRO A 150 12.98 -2.56 -6.49
N HIS A 151 12.66 -3.84 -6.63
CA HIS A 151 11.54 -4.31 -7.44
C HIS A 151 10.17 -3.97 -6.84
N HIS A 152 10.12 -3.52 -5.57
CA HIS A 152 8.88 -3.01 -4.99
C HIS A 152 8.47 -1.67 -5.63
N PRO A 153 9.26 -0.58 -5.58
CA PRO A 153 8.90 0.66 -6.28
C PRO A 153 8.83 0.46 -7.80
N GLU A 154 9.64 -0.39 -8.38
CA GLU A 154 9.60 -0.70 -9.81
C GLU A 154 8.22 -1.19 -10.28
N ALA A 155 7.49 -1.98 -9.48
CA ALA A 155 6.12 -2.40 -9.79
C ALA A 155 5.19 -1.21 -10.03
N HIS A 156 5.37 -0.14 -9.29
CA HIS A 156 4.54 1.06 -9.38
C HIS A 156 5.01 2.01 -10.48
N GLU A 157 6.31 2.06 -10.74
CA GLU A 157 6.89 2.82 -11.83
C GLU A 157 6.48 2.24 -13.20
N LYS A 158 6.46 0.90 -13.32
CA LYS A 158 6.07 0.20 -14.54
C LYS A 158 4.55 0.16 -14.78
N HIS A 159 3.74 0.20 -13.74
CA HIS A 159 2.30 -0.05 -13.86
C HIS A 159 1.44 1.07 -13.26
N THR A 160 1.51 1.33 -11.94
CA THR A 160 0.59 2.26 -11.26
C THR A 160 0.71 3.70 -11.79
N GLY A 161 1.92 4.18 -11.98
CA GLY A 161 2.18 5.51 -12.55
C GLY A 161 1.63 5.64 -13.98
N PRO A 162 1.97 4.73 -14.91
CA PRO A 162 1.41 4.71 -16.26
C PRO A 162 -0.12 4.63 -16.30
N GLU A 163 -0.73 3.80 -15.46
CA GLU A 163 -2.19 3.68 -15.39
C GLU A 163 -2.85 5.00 -14.96
N ILE A 164 -2.30 5.67 -13.93
CA ILE A 164 -2.80 6.97 -13.48
C ILE A 164 -2.66 8.01 -14.59
N TRP A 165 -1.46 8.10 -15.19
CA TRP A 165 -1.19 9.05 -16.26
C TRP A 165 -2.14 8.92 -17.44
N ALA A 166 -2.38 7.67 -17.87
CA ALA A 166 -3.30 7.38 -18.98
C ALA A 166 -4.75 7.69 -18.61
N ALA A 167 -5.21 7.30 -17.42
CA ALA A 167 -6.58 7.55 -16.96
C ALA A 167 -6.91 9.03 -16.79
N MET A 168 -5.90 9.84 -16.48
CA MET A 168 -6.01 11.29 -16.28
C MET A 168 -5.70 12.12 -17.55
N ASP A 169 -5.49 11.48 -18.72
CA ASP A 169 -5.03 12.15 -19.95
C ASP A 169 -3.81 13.05 -19.71
N GLY A 170 -2.90 12.64 -18.82
CA GLY A 170 -1.72 13.40 -18.44
C GLY A 170 -1.97 14.62 -17.53
N LYS A 171 -3.19 14.83 -17.08
CA LYS A 171 -3.58 16.00 -16.27
C LYS A 171 -3.50 15.67 -14.79
N VAL A 172 -2.30 15.47 -14.27
CA VAL A 172 -2.04 15.24 -12.84
C VAL A 172 -1.16 16.37 -12.32
N ASP A 173 -1.63 17.10 -11.33
CA ASP A 173 -0.88 18.17 -10.68
C ASP A 173 -0.24 17.70 -9.37
N ILE A 174 -0.94 16.84 -8.63
CA ILE A 174 -0.56 16.42 -7.28
C ILE A 174 -0.81 14.92 -7.12
N LEU A 175 0.15 14.22 -6.49
CA LEU A 175 0.00 12.84 -6.01
C LEU A 175 0.02 12.84 -4.48
N VAL A 176 -0.94 12.16 -3.85
CA VAL A 176 -0.99 11.93 -2.40
C VAL A 176 -0.98 10.43 -2.12
N ALA A 177 -0.09 9.99 -1.24
CA ALA A 177 0.00 8.58 -0.85
C ALA A 177 0.39 8.42 0.62
N ALA A 178 -0.30 7.54 1.33
CA ALA A 178 0.08 7.12 2.67
C ALA A 178 1.34 6.25 2.61
N VAL A 179 2.33 6.55 3.47
CA VAL A 179 3.68 6.01 3.37
C VAL A 179 3.92 4.91 4.40
N GLY A 180 3.99 3.65 3.93
CA GLY A 180 4.49 2.52 4.72
C GLY A 180 5.97 2.27 4.42
N THR A 181 6.24 1.43 3.43
CA THR A 181 7.60 1.13 2.93
C THR A 181 8.04 2.07 1.79
N SER A 182 7.28 3.10 1.49
CA SER A 182 7.49 4.09 0.42
C SER A 182 7.37 3.56 -1.04
N GLY A 183 7.38 2.27 -1.28
CA GLY A 183 7.44 1.72 -2.65
C GLY A 183 6.36 2.26 -3.58
N THR A 184 5.12 2.38 -3.11
CA THR A 184 4.00 2.90 -3.92
C THR A 184 4.21 4.36 -4.32
N SER A 185 4.52 5.24 -3.35
CA SER A 185 4.76 6.66 -3.62
C SER A 185 6.01 6.89 -4.46
N LEU A 186 7.09 6.11 -4.19
CA LEU A 186 8.35 6.22 -4.95
C LEU A 186 8.15 5.85 -6.42
N GLY A 187 7.65 4.65 -6.70
CA GLY A 187 7.53 4.19 -8.07
C GLY A 187 6.52 5.03 -8.86
N THR A 188 5.34 5.27 -8.28
CA THR A 188 4.32 6.12 -8.92
C THR A 188 4.83 7.54 -9.12
N GLY A 189 5.44 8.13 -8.10
CA GLY A 189 5.93 9.50 -8.13
C GLY A 189 7.08 9.69 -9.12
N ARG A 190 8.04 8.75 -9.20
CA ARG A 190 9.13 8.77 -10.19
C ARG A 190 8.58 8.77 -11.61
N TYR A 191 7.64 7.86 -11.91
CA TYR A 191 7.03 7.83 -13.23
C TYR A 191 6.30 9.14 -13.55
N LEU A 192 5.42 9.61 -12.66
CA LEU A 192 4.67 10.83 -12.91
C LEU A 192 5.58 12.06 -13.09
N ARG A 193 6.62 12.18 -12.25
CA ARG A 193 7.59 13.27 -12.34
C ARG A 193 8.45 13.20 -13.62
N SER A 194 8.69 12.01 -14.17
CA SER A 194 9.35 11.84 -15.47
C SER A 194 8.48 12.35 -16.63
N ARG A 195 7.15 12.41 -16.45
CA ARG A 195 6.19 12.90 -17.44
C ARG A 195 5.91 14.40 -17.29
N ASN A 196 5.85 14.86 -16.05
CA ASN A 196 5.67 16.26 -15.70
C ASN A 196 6.53 16.59 -14.47
N PRO A 197 7.67 17.29 -14.63
CA PRO A 197 8.56 17.64 -13.52
C PRO A 197 7.92 18.50 -12.43
N ASP A 198 6.85 19.23 -12.74
CA ASP A 198 6.17 20.13 -11.81
C ASP A 198 5.16 19.42 -10.90
N ILE A 199 4.95 18.11 -11.06
CA ILE A 199 4.05 17.34 -10.20
C ILE A 199 4.55 17.39 -8.75
N ARG A 200 3.66 17.81 -7.85
CA ARG A 200 3.92 17.78 -6.41
C ARG A 200 3.53 16.42 -5.82
N ILE A 201 4.38 15.90 -4.95
CA ILE A 201 4.17 14.59 -4.30
C ILE A 201 4.12 14.79 -2.80
N TYR A 202 3.03 14.35 -2.21
CA TYR A 202 2.78 14.45 -0.78
C TYR A 202 2.72 13.07 -0.16
N GLY A 203 3.50 12.89 0.90
CA GLY A 203 3.42 11.71 1.76
C GLY A 203 2.44 11.92 2.91
N VAL A 204 2.00 10.83 3.51
CA VAL A 204 1.21 10.87 4.76
C VAL A 204 1.77 9.83 5.71
N GLU A 205 2.08 10.25 6.94
CA GLU A 205 2.47 9.34 8.03
C GLU A 205 1.61 9.58 9.27
N PRO A 206 1.56 8.63 10.23
CA PRO A 206 0.83 8.82 11.47
C PRO A 206 1.46 9.90 12.34
N ALA A 207 0.65 10.82 12.87
CA ALA A 207 1.11 11.84 13.81
C ALA A 207 1.75 11.22 15.08
N GLY A 208 1.29 10.02 15.50
CA GLY A 208 1.88 9.28 16.61
C GLY A 208 3.22 8.60 16.30
N CYS A 209 3.65 8.56 15.01
CA CYS A 209 4.89 7.91 14.58
C CYS A 209 5.56 8.70 13.45
N PRO A 210 6.00 9.96 13.69
CA PRO A 210 6.42 10.90 12.66
C PRO A 210 7.88 10.72 12.24
N VAL A 211 8.31 9.49 11.97
CA VAL A 211 9.73 9.15 11.71
C VAL A 211 10.24 9.71 10.38
N LEU A 212 9.37 9.87 9.37
CA LEU A 212 9.75 10.45 8.08
C LEU A 212 9.96 11.97 8.18
N ASN A 213 9.35 12.61 9.16
CA ASN A 213 9.57 14.01 9.53
C ASN A 213 10.67 14.19 10.60
N GLY A 214 11.44 13.14 10.89
CA GLY A 214 12.56 13.19 11.84
C GLY A 214 12.16 13.10 13.33
N GLY A 215 10.91 12.71 13.62
CA GLY A 215 10.44 12.45 14.98
C GLY A 215 10.69 11.00 15.44
N GLU A 216 10.32 10.73 16.71
CA GLU A 216 10.49 9.41 17.29
C GLU A 216 9.35 8.46 16.96
N PRO A 217 9.61 7.14 16.84
CA PRO A 217 8.57 6.16 16.66
C PRO A 217 7.66 6.07 17.88
N GLY A 218 6.35 5.98 17.66
CA GLY A 218 5.36 5.90 18.71
C GLY A 218 4.13 5.09 18.32
N PRO A 219 3.18 4.87 19.24
CA PRO A 219 1.98 4.10 18.99
C PRO A 219 0.97 4.88 18.14
N HIS A 220 0.30 4.16 17.23
CA HIS A 220 -0.81 4.68 16.42
C HIS A 220 -1.70 3.50 15.95
N ASN A 221 -2.90 3.82 15.45
CA ASN A 221 -3.87 2.82 14.96
C ASN A 221 -4.06 2.82 13.43
N ILE A 222 -3.31 3.61 12.69
CA ILE A 222 -3.39 3.66 11.22
C ILE A 222 -2.66 2.44 10.62
N GLN A 223 -3.36 1.31 10.51
CA GLN A 223 -2.79 0.08 9.98
C GLN A 223 -2.28 0.23 8.55
N GLY A 224 -1.11 -0.35 8.28
CA GLY A 224 -0.51 -0.41 6.94
C GLY A 224 0.55 0.65 6.64
N ILE A 225 0.71 1.65 7.52
CA ILE A 225 1.75 2.68 7.46
C ILE A 225 2.41 2.86 8.84
N GLY A 226 3.42 3.73 8.93
CA GLY A 226 4.04 4.06 10.22
C GLY A 226 4.77 2.89 10.89
N GLY A 227 5.63 2.18 10.16
CA GLY A 227 6.35 1.00 10.66
C GLY A 227 7.44 1.28 11.71
N GLY A 228 7.58 2.52 12.17
CA GLY A 228 8.53 2.91 13.23
C GLY A 228 9.99 3.07 12.77
N ALA A 229 10.27 2.91 11.48
CA ALA A 229 11.59 3.11 10.90
C ALA A 229 11.49 3.53 9.44
N ILE A 230 12.49 4.28 8.97
CA ILE A 230 12.65 4.61 7.55
C ILE A 230 13.20 3.38 6.82
N CYS A 231 12.49 2.92 5.81
CA CYS A 231 12.93 1.77 5.01
C CYS A 231 14.12 2.14 4.10
N PRO A 232 15.06 1.21 3.84
CA PRO A 232 16.21 1.47 2.97
C PRO A 232 15.88 1.98 1.56
N ILE A 233 14.74 1.59 1.00
CA ILE A 233 14.31 2.10 -0.32
C ILE A 233 13.72 3.52 -0.27
N THR A 234 13.48 4.08 0.92
CA THR A 234 12.82 5.39 1.05
C THR A 234 13.74 6.51 0.57
N ASP A 235 13.21 7.33 -0.32
CA ASP A 235 13.84 8.56 -0.78
C ASP A 235 12.98 9.76 -0.35
N LEU A 236 13.38 10.42 0.73
CA LEU A 236 12.65 11.56 1.28
C LEU A 236 12.66 12.77 0.35
N THR A 237 13.61 12.86 -0.57
CA THR A 237 13.70 13.99 -1.54
C THR A 237 12.60 13.94 -2.59
N LEU A 238 11.89 12.82 -2.69
CA LEU A 238 10.73 12.69 -3.57
C LEU A 238 9.58 13.61 -3.12
N TYR A 239 9.39 13.77 -1.81
CA TYR A 239 8.22 14.44 -1.27
C TYR A 239 8.41 15.95 -1.19
N ASN A 240 7.39 16.70 -1.61
CA ASN A 240 7.30 18.12 -1.36
C ASN A 240 6.97 18.41 0.10
N GLU A 241 6.17 17.51 0.71
CA GLU A 241 5.78 17.56 2.12
C GLU A 241 5.29 16.18 2.55
N ILE A 242 5.41 15.85 3.84
CA ILE A 242 4.81 14.67 4.46
C ILE A 242 3.91 15.14 5.58
N LEU A 243 2.60 14.94 5.41
CA LEU A 243 1.58 15.35 6.36
C LEU A 243 1.47 14.35 7.51
N LEU A 244 1.21 14.86 8.70
CA LEU A 244 1.00 14.09 9.93
C LEU A 244 -0.50 13.88 10.15
N CYS A 245 -0.99 12.67 9.91
CA CYS A 245 -2.40 12.33 10.09
C CYS A 245 -2.63 11.75 11.49
N SER A 246 -3.64 12.26 12.20
CA SER A 246 -4.09 11.67 13.46
C SER A 246 -4.88 10.37 13.21
N ASP A 247 -4.96 9.49 14.22
CA ASP A 247 -5.81 8.30 14.16
C ASP A 247 -7.28 8.71 13.95
N GLU A 248 -7.73 9.76 14.62
CA GLU A 248 -9.10 10.29 14.54
C GLU A 248 -9.43 10.74 13.11
N ASP A 249 -8.55 11.49 12.47
CA ASP A 249 -8.76 11.97 11.09
C ASP A 249 -8.76 10.82 10.09
N ALA A 250 -7.85 9.86 10.24
CA ALA A 250 -7.81 8.68 9.38
C ALA A 250 -9.12 7.88 9.46
N TYR A 251 -9.64 7.65 10.66
CA TYR A 251 -10.91 6.96 10.89
C TYR A 251 -12.11 7.78 10.40
N LYS A 252 -12.13 9.09 10.66
CA LYS A 252 -13.18 10.00 10.20
C LYS A 252 -13.34 9.93 8.68
N TYR A 253 -12.25 10.06 7.94
CA TYR A 253 -12.30 10.05 6.47
C TYR A 253 -12.54 8.65 5.89
N ALA A 254 -12.08 7.59 6.55
CA ALA A 254 -12.41 6.22 6.18
C ALA A 254 -13.91 5.91 6.38
N ARG A 255 -14.56 6.51 7.39
CA ARG A 255 -16.01 6.43 7.65
C ARG A 255 -16.84 7.37 6.77
N LEU A 256 -16.27 8.48 6.33
CA LEU A 256 -16.93 9.44 5.45
C LEU A 256 -17.11 8.87 4.04
N CYS A 257 -16.08 8.26 3.48
CA CYS A 257 -16.04 7.77 2.11
C CYS A 257 -17.21 6.81 1.77
N PRO A 258 -17.54 5.76 2.55
CA PRO A 258 -18.69 4.91 2.26
C PRO A 258 -20.04 5.64 2.35
N LYS A 259 -20.17 6.67 3.19
CA LYS A 259 -21.41 7.44 3.35
C LYS A 259 -21.64 8.43 2.22
N THR A 260 -20.57 8.90 1.56
CA THR A 260 -20.63 9.86 0.47
C THR A 260 -20.49 9.22 -0.88
N GLU A 261 -19.42 8.44 -1.11
CA GLU A 261 -19.10 7.82 -2.41
C GLU A 261 -19.61 6.37 -2.54
N GLY A 262 -20.09 5.76 -1.45
CA GLY A 262 -20.51 4.35 -1.45
C GLY A 262 -19.34 3.36 -1.48
N LEU A 263 -18.11 3.82 -1.19
CA LEU A 263 -16.90 3.03 -1.29
C LEU A 263 -16.29 2.76 0.09
N LEU A 264 -16.24 1.49 0.52
CA LEU A 264 -15.53 1.08 1.72
C LEU A 264 -14.01 1.10 1.47
N ILE A 265 -13.30 1.92 2.23
CA ILE A 265 -11.84 2.06 2.16
C ILE A 265 -11.18 1.67 3.48
N GLY A 266 -9.89 1.27 3.42
CA GLY A 266 -9.11 0.95 4.60
C GLY A 266 -8.65 2.20 5.36
N ILE A 267 -8.07 2.00 6.57
CA ILE A 267 -7.67 3.09 7.47
C ILE A 267 -6.61 3.99 6.82
N SER A 268 -5.60 3.40 6.18
CA SER A 268 -4.56 4.19 5.49
C SER A 268 -5.06 4.93 4.26
N ALA A 269 -6.13 4.44 3.61
CA ALA A 269 -6.82 5.18 2.55
C ALA A 269 -7.58 6.39 3.14
N GLY A 270 -8.15 6.24 4.35
CA GLY A 270 -8.74 7.36 5.10
C GLY A 270 -7.72 8.45 5.42
N ALA A 271 -6.53 8.06 5.88
CA ALA A 271 -5.42 9.00 6.12
C ALA A 271 -4.99 9.73 4.83
N ALA A 272 -4.89 8.99 3.70
CA ALA A 272 -4.55 9.58 2.41
C ALA A 272 -5.66 10.54 1.91
N LEU A 273 -6.93 10.19 2.11
CA LEU A 273 -8.07 11.04 1.76
C LEU A 273 -8.10 12.32 2.59
N TRP A 274 -7.88 12.22 3.91
CA TRP A 274 -7.74 13.38 4.77
C TRP A 274 -6.66 14.33 4.25
N ALA A 275 -5.46 13.82 4.00
CA ALA A 275 -4.36 14.64 3.51
C ALA A 275 -4.66 15.27 2.14
N ALA A 276 -5.28 14.51 1.22
CA ALA A 276 -5.69 15.05 -0.08
C ALA A 276 -6.72 16.20 0.07
N THR A 277 -7.63 16.08 1.04
CA THR A 277 -8.62 17.13 1.37
C THR A 277 -7.93 18.37 1.95
N GLU A 278 -6.98 18.20 2.89
CA GLU A 278 -6.24 19.33 3.46
C GLU A 278 -5.36 20.04 2.40
N ILE A 279 -4.77 19.30 1.49
CA ILE A 279 -4.03 19.86 0.35
C ILE A 279 -4.97 20.58 -0.61
N ALA A 280 -6.16 20.01 -0.87
CA ALA A 280 -7.16 20.60 -1.77
C ALA A 280 -7.73 21.95 -1.25
N LYS A 281 -7.77 22.15 0.07
CA LYS A 281 -8.21 23.42 0.72
C LYS A 281 -7.21 24.55 0.56
N ARG A 282 -5.97 24.28 0.15
CA ARG A 282 -4.94 25.30 -0.02
C ARG A 282 -5.26 26.15 -1.26
N GLU A 283 -5.21 27.48 -1.14
CA GLU A 283 -5.54 28.44 -2.20
C GLU A 283 -4.74 28.18 -3.50
N GLU A 284 -3.46 27.85 -3.38
CA GLU A 284 -2.58 27.55 -4.52
C GLU A 284 -2.95 26.26 -5.27
N ASN A 285 -3.84 25.45 -4.72
CA ASN A 285 -4.31 24.20 -5.31
C ASN A 285 -5.70 24.27 -5.93
N ARG A 286 -6.30 25.45 -5.95
CA ARG A 286 -7.59 25.71 -6.61
C ARG A 286 -7.56 25.27 -8.07
N GLY A 287 -8.54 24.46 -8.49
CA GLY A 287 -8.64 23.91 -9.84
C GLY A 287 -7.59 22.84 -10.20
N LYS A 288 -6.75 22.39 -9.24
CA LYS A 288 -5.76 21.35 -9.47
C LYS A 288 -6.36 19.95 -9.43
N ASN A 289 -5.78 19.03 -10.22
CA ASN A 289 -6.10 17.61 -10.20
C ASN A 289 -5.21 16.87 -9.20
N ILE A 290 -5.79 16.39 -8.12
CA ILE A 290 -5.12 15.67 -7.04
C ILE A 290 -5.46 14.19 -7.13
N VAL A 291 -4.47 13.36 -7.38
CA VAL A 291 -4.62 11.91 -7.35
C VAL A 291 -4.24 11.40 -5.97
N VAL A 292 -5.13 10.63 -5.35
CA VAL A 292 -4.92 9.98 -4.06
C VAL A 292 -4.93 8.46 -4.22
N ILE A 293 -3.93 7.77 -3.63
CA ILE A 293 -3.87 6.31 -3.64
C ILE A 293 -4.72 5.76 -2.49
N PHE A 294 -5.70 4.92 -2.80
CA PHE A 294 -6.44 4.10 -1.83
C PHE A 294 -5.84 2.69 -1.81
N PRO A 295 -4.95 2.37 -0.84
CA PRO A 295 -4.14 1.16 -0.90
C PRO A 295 -4.93 -0.13 -0.81
N ASP A 296 -6.06 -0.14 -0.10
CA ASP A 296 -6.94 -1.30 0.06
C ASP A 296 -8.40 -0.91 0.34
N GLY A 297 -9.27 -1.92 0.32
CA GLY A 297 -10.69 -1.78 0.65
C GLY A 297 -10.99 -1.98 2.14
N GLY A 298 -12.10 -1.39 2.60
CA GLY A 298 -12.56 -1.47 4.00
C GLY A 298 -13.04 -2.84 4.45
N GLY A 299 -13.35 -3.77 3.53
CA GLY A 299 -13.85 -5.11 3.87
C GLY A 299 -12.94 -5.92 4.80
N LYS A 300 -11.63 -5.66 4.80
CA LYS A 300 -10.65 -6.31 5.69
C LYS A 300 -10.62 -5.75 7.12
N TYR A 301 -11.44 -4.75 7.41
CA TYR A 301 -11.49 -4.03 8.69
C TYR A 301 -12.86 -4.12 9.36
N LEU A 302 -13.80 -4.93 8.82
CA LEU A 302 -15.16 -5.09 9.39
C LEU A 302 -15.17 -5.72 10.78
N SER A 303 -14.10 -6.45 11.14
CA SER A 303 -13.91 -7.00 12.48
C SER A 303 -13.14 -6.08 13.43
N SER A 304 -12.82 -4.86 13.01
CA SER A 304 -12.21 -3.81 13.82
C SER A 304 -13.23 -2.73 14.16
N ASP A 305 -12.83 -1.77 14.98
CA ASP A 305 -13.61 -0.59 15.37
C ASP A 305 -13.76 0.47 14.27
N LEU A 306 -13.20 0.23 13.07
CA LEU A 306 -13.23 1.21 11.99
C LEU A 306 -14.64 1.68 11.62
N PHE A 307 -15.61 0.78 11.60
CA PHE A 307 -16.98 1.08 11.15
C PHE A 307 -18.03 1.00 12.30
N GLU A 308 -17.56 1.04 13.54
CA GLU A 308 -18.41 1.13 14.73
C GLU A 308 -18.88 2.56 15.05
#